data_4a675c046877b75d22905a6d0dec7004
#
_entry.id   4a675c046877b75d22905a6d0dec7004
#
_cell.length_a   1.000
_cell.length_b   1.000
_cell.length_c   1.000
_cell.angle_alpha   90.00
_cell.angle_beta   90.00
_cell.angle_gamma   90.00
#
_symmetry.space_group_name_H-M   'P 1'
#
loop_
_entity.id
_entity.type
_entity.pdbx_description
1 polymer ?
#
loop_
_entity_poly.entity_id
_entity_poly.type
_entity_poly.pdbx_seq_one_letter_code
_entity_poly.pdbx_strand_id
1 'polypeptide(L)'
;MIYLPNSTVKEAPICTAQLLWKRTIRGGQETTRNAISGAMLAMIENPAERVRFAANPGAPAAIEEFLRWTSPVTNIMRVATRDAAMRGKKIRAGQRVVLWNLAANRDEDQFANPDHFEVSRSPNDHVAFGYGEHFCLGANLARLEMRIMFDELFQRTADLELAGPVERLRSNTIAGIKRMPVRFRPAVMRSAGAAAC
;
A
#
# COMPACT_ATOMS: atom_id res chain seq x y z
N MET A 1 5.25 -5.28 19.28
CA MET A 1 4.60 -6.24 20.19
C MET A 1 3.47 -5.52 20.89
N ILE A 2 2.21 -5.83 20.58
CA ILE A 2 1.07 -5.30 21.33
C ILE A 2 0.96 -6.20 22.55
N TYR A 3 1.43 -5.71 23.71
CA TYR A 3 1.20 -6.37 24.97
C TYR A 3 -0.24 -6.05 25.40
N LEU A 4 -1.11 -7.02 25.35
CA LEU A 4 -2.37 -7.00 26.08
C LEU A 4 -2.03 -7.44 27.52
N PRO A 5 -2.40 -6.67 28.56
CA PRO A 5 -2.17 -7.12 29.91
C PRO A 5 -2.93 -8.42 30.15
N ASN A 6 -2.34 -9.31 30.93
CA ASN A 6 -2.88 -10.60 31.38
C ASN A 6 -4.28 -10.40 32.01
N SER A 7 -5.30 -10.41 31.18
CA SER A 7 -6.63 -10.79 31.59
C SER A 7 -6.77 -12.26 31.24
N THR A 8 -6.98 -13.11 32.22
CA THR A 8 -7.43 -14.50 32.04
C THR A 8 -8.76 -14.49 31.31
N VAL A 9 -8.69 -14.26 29.99
CA VAL A 9 -9.83 -14.45 29.12
C VAL A 9 -9.94 -15.96 28.92
N LYS A 10 -10.94 -16.57 29.52
CA LYS A 10 -11.41 -17.89 29.13
C LYS A 10 -11.94 -17.75 27.70
N GLU A 11 -11.08 -18.01 26.73
CA GLU A 11 -11.38 -17.84 25.32
C GLU A 11 -12.32 -18.93 24.85
N ALA A 12 -13.54 -18.56 24.53
CA ALA A 12 -14.34 -19.37 23.66
C ALA A 12 -13.73 -19.34 22.24
N PRO A 13 -13.51 -20.49 21.57
CA PRO A 13 -12.85 -20.57 20.25
C PRO A 13 -13.49 -19.70 19.17
N ILE A 14 -14.76 -19.39 19.31
CA ILE A 14 -15.56 -18.57 18.38
C ILE A 14 -15.12 -17.09 18.39
N CYS A 15 -14.64 -16.60 19.54
CA CYS A 15 -14.25 -15.19 19.69
C CYS A 15 -12.98 -14.83 18.89
N THR A 16 -12.04 -15.75 18.83
CA THR A 16 -10.75 -15.55 18.11
C THR A 16 -10.96 -15.50 16.61
N ALA A 17 -11.79 -16.37 16.04
CA ALA A 17 -12.12 -16.38 14.62
C ALA A 17 -12.88 -15.12 14.21
N GLN A 18 -13.81 -14.63 15.02
CA GLN A 18 -14.56 -13.40 14.76
C GLN A 18 -13.67 -12.15 14.85
N LEU A 19 -12.73 -12.10 15.79
CA LEU A 19 -11.77 -11.00 15.93
C LEU A 19 -10.79 -10.98 14.75
N LEU A 20 -10.30 -12.14 14.33
CA LEU A 20 -9.43 -12.29 13.16
C LEU A 20 -10.17 -11.84 11.90
N TRP A 21 -11.39 -12.32 11.70
CA TRP A 21 -12.26 -11.94 10.58
C TRP A 21 -12.51 -10.42 10.51
N LYS A 22 -12.89 -9.80 11.62
CA LYS A 22 -13.11 -8.35 11.68
C LYS A 22 -11.84 -7.54 11.40
N ARG A 23 -10.68 -8.00 11.89
CA ARG A 23 -9.39 -7.34 11.65
C ARG A 23 -8.94 -7.49 10.20
N THR A 24 -9.12 -8.66 9.61
CA THR A 24 -8.75 -8.95 8.23
C THR A 24 -9.60 -8.14 7.26
N ILE A 25 -10.92 -8.10 7.45
CA ILE A 25 -11.82 -7.31 6.59
C ILE A 25 -11.50 -5.82 6.71
N ARG A 26 -11.40 -5.26 7.93
CA ARG A 26 -11.09 -3.84 8.11
C ARG A 26 -9.70 -3.46 7.59
N GLY A 27 -8.72 -4.32 7.80
CA GLY A 27 -7.35 -4.10 7.32
C GLY A 27 -7.23 -4.14 5.80
N GLY A 28 -7.98 -5.01 5.14
CA GLY A 28 -7.91 -5.18 3.68
C GLY A 28 -8.69 -4.14 2.88
N GLN A 29 -9.81 -3.65 3.41
CA GLN A 29 -10.70 -2.77 2.64
C GLN A 29 -10.12 -1.38 2.39
N GLU A 30 -9.60 -0.69 3.41
CA GLU A 30 -9.17 0.70 3.26
C GLU A 30 -7.77 0.84 2.71
N THR A 31 -6.83 0.02 3.18
CA THR A 31 -5.42 0.14 2.81
C THR A 31 -5.19 -0.18 1.35
N THR A 32 -5.75 -1.28 0.84
CA THR A 32 -5.64 -1.66 -0.58
C THR A 32 -6.35 -0.66 -1.48
N ARG A 33 -7.56 -0.21 -1.11
CA ARG A 33 -8.26 0.85 -1.85
C ARG A 33 -7.45 2.14 -1.94
N ASN A 34 -6.83 2.57 -0.83
CA ASN A 34 -6.01 3.77 -0.81
C ASN A 34 -4.71 3.59 -1.59
N ALA A 35 -4.10 2.39 -1.57
CA ALA A 35 -2.96 2.05 -2.41
C ALA A 35 -3.32 2.14 -3.90
N ILE A 36 -4.44 1.55 -4.31
CA ILE A 36 -4.91 1.57 -5.71
C ILE A 36 -5.20 3.00 -6.17
N SER A 37 -5.97 3.77 -5.39
CA SER A 37 -6.31 5.15 -5.77
C SER A 37 -5.09 6.07 -5.78
N GLY A 38 -4.15 5.89 -4.85
CA GLY A 38 -2.90 6.63 -4.81
C GLY A 38 -1.96 6.29 -5.98
N ALA A 39 -1.86 5.01 -6.33
CA ALA A 39 -1.08 4.55 -7.49
C ALA A 39 -1.68 5.06 -8.81
N MET A 40 -3.01 5.06 -8.92
CA MET A 40 -3.71 5.63 -10.07
C MET A 40 -3.40 7.12 -10.23
N LEU A 41 -3.42 7.89 -9.13
CA LEU A 41 -3.01 9.28 -9.14
C LEU A 41 -1.55 9.44 -9.58
N ALA A 42 -0.64 8.65 -9.01
CA ALA A 42 0.78 8.69 -9.37
C ALA A 42 1.00 8.43 -10.87
N MET A 43 0.27 7.48 -11.46
CA MET A 43 0.35 7.21 -12.90
C MET A 43 -0.25 8.33 -13.75
N ILE A 44 -1.28 9.03 -13.28
CA ILE A 44 -1.83 10.21 -13.99
C ILE A 44 -0.82 11.36 -13.97
N GLU A 45 -0.17 11.58 -12.82
CA GLU A 45 0.84 12.63 -12.62
C GLU A 45 2.18 12.32 -13.30
N ASN A 46 2.45 11.04 -13.63
CA ASN A 46 3.69 10.58 -14.30
C ASN A 46 3.38 9.82 -15.60
N PRO A 47 3.05 10.53 -16.71
CA PRO A 47 2.61 9.90 -17.96
C PRO A 47 3.63 8.94 -18.56
N ALA A 48 4.94 9.21 -18.44
CA ALA A 48 5.99 8.34 -18.96
C ALA A 48 5.98 6.97 -18.24
N GLU A 49 5.83 6.98 -16.91
CA GLU A 49 5.75 5.76 -16.12
C GLU A 49 4.45 4.99 -16.37
N ARG A 50 3.35 5.72 -16.62
CA ARG A 50 2.09 5.11 -17.05
C ARG A 50 2.24 4.36 -18.38
N VAL A 51 2.93 4.94 -19.36
CA VAL A 51 3.20 4.26 -20.64
C VAL A 51 4.05 3.01 -20.44
N ARG A 52 5.08 3.08 -19.62
CA ARG A 52 5.90 1.90 -19.26
C ARG A 52 5.08 0.80 -18.60
N PHE A 53 4.23 1.17 -17.64
CA PHE A 53 3.35 0.22 -16.98
C PHE A 53 2.34 -0.41 -17.93
N ALA A 54 1.76 0.38 -18.86
CA ALA A 54 0.79 -0.10 -19.83
C ALA A 54 1.37 -1.15 -20.81
N ALA A 55 2.69 -1.18 -21.00
CA ALA A 55 3.36 -2.20 -21.79
C ALA A 55 3.38 -3.58 -21.10
N ASN A 56 3.33 -3.62 -19.77
CA ASN A 56 3.26 -4.84 -18.96
C ASN A 56 2.44 -4.60 -17.69
N PRO A 57 1.10 -4.48 -17.81
CA PRO A 57 0.23 -4.27 -16.65
C PRO A 57 0.38 -5.42 -15.65
N GLY A 58 0.37 -5.08 -14.36
CA GLY A 58 0.53 -6.07 -13.29
C GLY A 58 1.96 -6.57 -13.05
N ALA A 59 2.97 -5.94 -13.68
CA ALA A 59 4.37 -6.24 -13.41
C ALA A 59 4.66 -6.17 -11.90
N PRO A 60 5.29 -7.19 -11.29
CA PRO A 60 5.55 -7.21 -9.84
C PRO A 60 6.31 -5.98 -9.34
N ALA A 61 7.35 -5.52 -10.05
CA ALA A 61 8.11 -4.34 -9.68
C ALA A 61 7.23 -3.08 -9.56
N ALA A 62 6.29 -2.90 -10.48
CA ALA A 62 5.38 -1.77 -10.46
C ALA A 62 4.42 -1.82 -9.24
N ILE A 63 3.95 -3.00 -8.86
CA ILE A 63 3.11 -3.17 -7.67
C ILE A 63 3.89 -2.80 -6.40
N GLU A 64 5.16 -3.21 -6.29
CA GLU A 64 6.00 -2.81 -5.15
C GLU A 64 6.23 -1.29 -5.14
N GLU A 65 6.44 -0.66 -6.31
CA GLU A 65 6.59 0.80 -6.39
C GLU A 65 5.30 1.54 -6.01
N PHE A 66 4.14 1.02 -6.41
CA PHE A 66 2.85 1.57 -5.97
C PHE A 66 2.71 1.54 -4.45
N LEU A 67 3.12 0.46 -3.81
CA LEU A 67 3.09 0.29 -2.36
C LEU A 67 4.10 1.22 -1.66
N ARG A 68 5.33 1.30 -2.17
CA ARG A 68 6.34 2.23 -1.67
C ARG A 68 5.86 3.68 -1.75
N TRP A 69 5.41 4.08 -2.94
CA TRP A 69 4.99 5.45 -3.25
C TRP A 69 3.80 5.91 -2.43
N THR A 70 2.77 5.08 -2.33
CA THR A 70 1.52 5.44 -1.66
C THR A 70 1.60 5.32 -0.15
N SER A 71 2.31 4.31 0.37
CA SER A 71 2.44 4.03 1.81
C SER A 71 1.12 4.27 2.56
N PRO A 72 0.05 3.50 2.28
CA PRO A 72 -1.30 3.80 2.78
C PRO A 72 -1.37 3.92 4.30
N VAL A 73 -0.57 3.13 5.03
CA VAL A 73 -0.35 3.29 6.47
C VAL A 73 0.88 4.17 6.65
N THR A 74 0.66 5.43 7.02
CA THR A 74 1.74 6.43 7.12
C THR A 74 2.69 6.17 8.25
N ASN A 75 2.18 5.67 9.38
CA ASN A 75 2.99 5.39 10.56
C ASN A 75 2.42 4.25 11.40
N ILE A 76 3.30 3.66 12.18
CA ILE A 76 2.97 2.60 13.16
C ILE A 76 3.64 2.95 14.48
N MET A 77 2.91 2.85 15.58
CA MET A 77 3.46 3.05 16.92
C MET A 77 3.81 1.73 17.59
N ARG A 78 4.92 1.72 18.31
CA ARG A 78 5.37 0.64 19.20
C ARG A 78 5.68 1.20 20.58
N VAL A 79 5.68 0.32 21.57
CA VAL A 79 6.16 0.64 22.92
C VAL A 79 7.41 -0.19 23.18
N ALA A 80 8.49 0.45 23.62
CA ALA A 80 9.73 -0.24 23.96
C ALA A 80 9.49 -1.12 25.20
N THR A 81 9.78 -2.41 25.08
CA THR A 81 9.63 -3.37 26.20
C THR A 81 10.88 -3.42 27.09
N ARG A 82 12.00 -2.88 26.61
CA ARG A 82 13.29 -2.77 27.30
C ARG A 82 14.04 -1.55 26.80
N ASP A 83 15.07 -1.16 27.53
CA ASP A 83 15.98 -0.13 27.06
C ASP A 83 16.68 -0.57 25.77
N ALA A 84 16.77 0.33 24.81
CA ALA A 84 17.40 0.12 23.52
C ALA A 84 18.13 1.38 23.05
N ALA A 85 18.96 1.23 22.03
CA ALA A 85 19.59 2.36 21.36
C ALA A 85 19.36 2.24 19.85
N MET A 86 19.06 3.36 19.19
CA MET A 86 18.91 3.44 17.75
C MET A 86 19.65 4.68 17.22
N ARG A 87 20.62 4.48 16.33
CA ARG A 87 21.50 5.56 15.78
C ARG A 87 22.02 6.50 16.90
N GLY A 88 22.52 5.93 18.01
CA GLY A 88 23.03 6.69 19.17
C GLY A 88 21.98 7.32 20.10
N LYS A 89 20.70 7.24 19.76
CA LYS A 89 19.61 7.71 20.62
C LYS A 89 19.18 6.60 21.58
N LYS A 90 19.11 6.93 22.88
CA LYS A 90 18.61 6.03 23.92
C LYS A 90 17.09 6.03 23.93
N ILE A 91 16.49 4.84 23.91
CA ILE A 91 15.05 4.61 24.05
C ILE A 91 14.88 3.81 25.34
N ARG A 92 14.12 4.34 26.29
CA ARG A 92 13.85 3.67 27.57
C ARG A 92 12.64 2.75 27.46
N ALA A 93 12.62 1.71 28.27
CA ALA A 93 11.43 0.87 28.45
C ALA A 93 10.20 1.73 28.75
N GLY A 94 9.06 1.39 28.14
CA GLY A 94 7.80 2.13 28.23
C GLY A 94 7.67 3.33 27.28
N GLN A 95 8.73 3.77 26.64
CA GLN A 95 8.63 4.86 25.66
C GLN A 95 7.90 4.44 24.38
N ARG A 96 7.12 5.38 23.83
CA ARG A 96 6.45 5.20 22.54
C ARG A 96 7.42 5.56 21.41
N VAL A 97 7.52 4.67 20.44
CA VAL A 97 8.33 4.84 19.23
C VAL A 97 7.38 4.83 18.04
N VAL A 98 7.39 5.89 17.28
CA VAL A 98 6.60 6.01 16.03
C VAL A 98 7.52 5.75 14.85
N LEU A 99 7.16 4.75 14.05
CA LEU A 99 7.83 4.43 12.80
C LEU A 99 7.04 5.07 11.66
N TRP A 100 7.65 6.01 10.96
CA TRP A 100 7.04 6.70 9.82
C TRP A 100 7.35 5.95 8.53
N ASN A 101 6.45 5.05 8.12
CA ASN A 101 6.61 4.24 6.92
C ASN A 101 6.76 5.12 5.68
N LEU A 102 5.99 6.22 5.61
CA LEU A 102 6.05 7.15 4.49
C LEU A 102 7.44 7.80 4.35
N ALA A 103 8.08 8.15 5.47
CA ALA A 103 9.44 8.70 5.46
C ALA A 103 10.48 7.61 5.17
N ALA A 104 10.34 6.42 5.79
CA ALA A 104 11.25 5.30 5.55
C ALA A 104 11.25 4.85 4.08
N ASN A 105 10.09 4.90 3.41
CA ASN A 105 9.97 4.58 1.99
C ASN A 105 10.48 5.70 1.05
N ARG A 106 11.00 6.79 1.62
CA ARG A 106 11.68 7.89 0.93
C ARG A 106 13.06 8.19 1.52
N ASP A 107 13.63 7.25 2.24
CA ASP A 107 14.96 7.38 2.81
C ASP A 107 16.02 7.31 1.70
N GLU A 108 16.84 8.35 1.56
CA GLU A 108 17.91 8.45 0.56
C GLU A 108 19.03 7.44 0.79
N ASP A 109 19.23 6.98 2.03
CA ASP A 109 20.16 5.93 2.37
C ASP A 109 19.71 4.55 1.83
N GLN A 110 18.41 4.40 1.55
CA GLN A 110 17.81 3.13 1.09
C GLN A 110 17.40 3.16 -0.39
N PHE A 111 16.92 4.30 -0.87
CA PHE A 111 16.37 4.42 -2.22
C PHE A 111 17.10 5.51 -3.02
N ALA A 112 17.63 5.15 -4.17
CA ALA A 112 18.12 6.13 -5.13
C ALA A 112 16.94 6.96 -5.67
N ASN A 113 17.07 8.30 -5.65
CA ASN A 113 16.01 9.22 -6.09
C ASN A 113 14.63 8.87 -5.46
N PRO A 114 14.50 8.91 -4.11
CA PRO A 114 13.33 8.38 -3.41
C PRO A 114 12.03 9.11 -3.75
N ASP A 115 12.11 10.38 -4.14
CA ASP A 115 10.99 11.22 -4.56
C ASP A 115 10.65 11.08 -6.05
N HIS A 116 11.28 10.13 -6.74
CA HIS A 116 10.95 9.79 -8.11
C HIS A 116 10.06 8.54 -8.14
N PHE A 117 8.91 8.65 -8.78
CA PHE A 117 8.02 7.50 -9.04
C PHE A 117 8.55 6.73 -10.24
N GLU A 118 8.85 5.44 -10.06
CA GLU A 118 9.49 4.61 -11.07
C GLU A 118 8.94 3.19 -11.04
N VAL A 119 8.08 2.81 -11.99
CA VAL A 119 7.41 1.50 -12.04
C VAL A 119 8.36 0.31 -12.26
N SER A 120 9.59 0.58 -12.65
CA SER A 120 10.64 -0.44 -12.85
C SER A 120 11.66 -0.52 -11.71
N ARG A 121 11.44 0.21 -10.60
CA ARG A 121 12.39 0.31 -9.50
C ARG A 121 12.81 -1.07 -8.98
N SER A 122 14.11 -1.29 -8.93
CA SER A 122 14.73 -2.51 -8.39
C SER A 122 16.16 -2.18 -7.90
N PRO A 123 16.55 -2.53 -6.66
CA PRO A 123 15.70 -3.13 -5.62
C PRO A 123 14.63 -2.18 -5.10
N ASN A 124 13.58 -2.72 -4.45
CA ASN A 124 12.50 -1.93 -3.87
C ASN A 124 12.11 -2.52 -2.49
N ASP A 125 13.02 -2.40 -1.53
CA ASP A 125 12.88 -2.96 -0.17
C ASP A 125 12.06 -2.05 0.74
N HIS A 126 10.84 -1.76 0.33
CA HIS A 126 9.95 -0.87 1.06
C HIS A 126 9.35 -1.51 2.31
N VAL A 127 8.95 -0.67 3.27
CA VAL A 127 8.31 -1.09 4.53
C VAL A 127 6.81 -0.79 4.59
N ALA A 128 6.13 -0.67 3.44
CA ALA A 128 4.70 -0.39 3.39
C ALA A 128 3.84 -1.45 4.10
N PHE A 129 4.33 -2.69 4.16
CA PHE A 129 3.72 -3.80 4.90
C PHE A 129 4.28 -4.01 6.31
N GLY A 130 5.11 -3.10 6.79
CA GLY A 130 5.85 -3.27 8.04
C GLY A 130 7.04 -4.22 7.91
N TYR A 131 7.58 -4.64 9.05
CA TYR A 131 8.74 -5.53 9.12
C TYR A 131 8.69 -6.42 10.37
N GLY A 132 9.37 -7.59 10.33
CA GLY A 132 9.50 -8.52 11.45
C GLY A 132 8.24 -9.34 11.71
N GLU A 133 8.03 -9.73 12.98
CA GLU A 133 6.94 -10.63 13.40
C GLU A 133 5.54 -10.10 13.09
N HIS A 134 5.41 -8.78 12.94
CA HIS A 134 4.16 -8.11 12.61
C HIS A 134 4.06 -7.71 11.13
N PHE A 135 4.83 -8.35 10.26
CA PHE A 135 4.66 -8.17 8.81
C PHE A 135 3.20 -8.42 8.42
N CYS A 136 2.69 -7.65 7.48
CA CYS A 136 1.29 -7.68 7.10
C CYS A 136 0.85 -9.07 6.63
N LEU A 137 -0.10 -9.67 7.32
CA LEU A 137 -0.66 -10.99 6.96
C LEU A 137 -1.30 -10.98 5.56
N GLY A 138 -1.91 -9.84 5.17
CA GLY A 138 -2.59 -9.66 3.89
C GLY A 138 -1.69 -9.21 2.74
N ALA A 139 -0.37 -9.17 2.90
CA ALA A 139 0.54 -8.60 1.90
C ALA A 139 0.42 -9.26 0.52
N ASN A 140 0.30 -10.59 0.47
CA ASN A 140 0.17 -11.33 -0.79
C ASN A 140 -1.20 -11.09 -1.44
N LEU A 141 -2.26 -11.02 -0.63
CA LEU A 141 -3.61 -10.72 -1.12
C LEU A 141 -3.68 -9.30 -1.70
N ALA A 142 -3.14 -8.30 -0.99
CA ALA A 142 -3.11 -6.93 -1.47
C ALA A 142 -2.35 -6.79 -2.81
N ARG A 143 -1.21 -7.47 -2.96
CA ARG A 143 -0.47 -7.52 -4.23
C ARG A 143 -1.31 -8.13 -5.36
N LEU A 144 -1.99 -9.23 -5.07
CA LEU A 144 -2.86 -9.90 -6.03
C LEU A 144 -4.03 -9.00 -6.45
N GLU A 145 -4.71 -8.39 -5.49
CA GLU A 145 -5.83 -7.46 -5.74
C GLU A 145 -5.36 -6.27 -6.59
N MET A 146 -4.24 -5.65 -6.25
CA MET A 146 -3.69 -4.53 -7.01
C MET A 146 -3.32 -4.95 -8.44
N ARG A 147 -2.67 -6.10 -8.61
CA ARG A 147 -2.30 -6.61 -9.93
C ARG A 147 -3.52 -6.83 -10.82
N ILE A 148 -4.53 -7.53 -10.32
CA ILE A 148 -5.77 -7.80 -11.06
C ILE A 148 -6.50 -6.50 -11.38
N MET A 149 -6.63 -5.60 -10.39
CA MET A 149 -7.33 -4.34 -10.58
C MET A 149 -6.68 -3.49 -11.66
N PHE A 150 -5.35 -3.36 -11.66
CA PHE A 150 -4.65 -2.56 -12.66
C PHE A 150 -4.63 -3.22 -14.04
N ASP A 151 -4.51 -4.54 -14.11
CA ASP A 151 -4.62 -5.27 -15.36
C ASP A 151 -5.98 -5.02 -16.02
N GLU A 152 -7.07 -5.21 -15.28
CA GLU A 152 -8.43 -4.97 -15.74
C GLU A 152 -8.68 -3.48 -16.09
N LEU A 153 -8.17 -2.56 -15.28
CA LEU A 153 -8.34 -1.13 -15.52
C LEU A 153 -7.67 -0.71 -16.83
N PHE A 154 -6.43 -1.11 -17.07
CA PHE A 154 -5.67 -0.73 -18.26
C PHE A 154 -6.15 -1.43 -19.52
N GLN A 155 -6.77 -2.59 -19.41
CA GLN A 155 -7.43 -3.24 -20.55
C GLN A 155 -8.75 -2.55 -20.96
N ARG A 156 -9.44 -1.91 -20.00
CA ARG A 156 -10.78 -1.34 -20.23
C ARG A 156 -10.81 0.16 -20.38
N THR A 157 -9.73 0.85 -20.03
CA THR A 157 -9.67 2.31 -20.06
C THR A 157 -8.45 2.82 -20.82
N ALA A 158 -8.67 3.89 -21.57
CA ALA A 158 -7.61 4.66 -22.21
C ALA A 158 -7.71 6.12 -21.77
N ASP A 159 -6.62 6.87 -21.97
CA ASP A 159 -6.56 8.33 -21.75
C ASP A 159 -7.05 8.77 -20.36
N LEU A 160 -6.60 8.06 -19.33
CA LEU A 160 -6.93 8.38 -17.95
C LEU A 160 -6.32 9.71 -17.53
N GLU A 161 -7.15 10.68 -17.11
CA GLU A 161 -6.74 12.02 -16.69
C GLU A 161 -7.59 12.53 -15.52
N LEU A 162 -7.07 13.51 -14.77
CA LEU A 162 -7.87 14.19 -13.73
C LEU A 162 -8.93 15.07 -14.39
N ALA A 163 -10.16 14.99 -13.89
CA ALA A 163 -11.29 15.83 -14.29
C ALA A 163 -11.63 16.91 -13.26
N GLY A 164 -10.82 17.05 -12.20
CA GLY A 164 -11.01 18.04 -11.15
C GLY A 164 -10.02 17.85 -10.01
N PRO A 165 -10.14 18.63 -8.93
CA PRO A 165 -9.20 18.60 -7.82
C PRO A 165 -9.28 17.28 -7.05
N VAL A 166 -8.12 16.83 -6.55
CA VAL A 166 -8.00 15.67 -5.67
C VAL A 166 -8.19 16.10 -4.22
N GLU A 167 -9.19 15.53 -3.56
CA GLU A 167 -9.43 15.72 -2.14
C GLU A 167 -8.80 14.55 -1.36
N ARG A 168 -7.87 14.88 -0.43
CA ARG A 168 -7.23 13.87 0.42
C ARG A 168 -7.94 13.69 1.74
N LEU A 169 -7.80 12.51 2.34
CA LEU A 169 -8.27 12.25 3.71
C LEU A 169 -7.45 13.10 4.71
N ARG A 170 -8.14 13.69 5.67
CA ARG A 170 -7.49 14.32 6.84
C ARG A 170 -7.26 13.26 7.91
N SER A 171 -6.13 12.60 7.84
CA SER A 171 -5.73 11.54 8.78
C SER A 171 -4.22 11.59 9.00
N ASN A 172 -3.80 11.28 10.22
CA ASN A 172 -2.39 11.18 10.59
C ASN A 172 -1.84 9.76 10.49
N THR A 173 -2.69 8.76 10.24
CA THR A 173 -2.29 7.34 10.20
C THR A 173 -2.53 6.69 8.84
N ILE A 174 -3.46 7.21 8.05
CA ILE A 174 -3.83 6.67 6.74
C ILE A 174 -3.66 7.75 5.67
N ALA A 175 -2.79 7.50 4.70
CA ALA A 175 -2.74 8.27 3.47
C ALA A 175 -3.82 7.75 2.53
N GLY A 176 -4.79 8.59 2.19
CA GLY A 176 -5.89 8.19 1.33
C GLY A 176 -6.46 9.33 0.52
N ILE A 177 -7.19 8.97 -0.52
CA ILE A 177 -7.93 9.88 -1.39
C ILE A 177 -9.40 9.77 -1.06
N LYS A 178 -10.01 10.90 -0.70
CA LYS A 178 -11.44 11.00 -0.42
C LYS A 178 -12.25 11.10 -1.71
N ARG A 179 -11.75 11.91 -2.65
CA ARG A 179 -12.38 12.15 -3.95
C ARG A 179 -11.30 12.44 -4.98
N MET A 180 -11.41 11.80 -6.14
CA MET A 180 -10.54 11.99 -7.30
C MET A 180 -11.40 11.87 -8.56
N PRO A 181 -11.93 12.98 -9.08
CA PRO A 181 -12.63 12.95 -10.35
C PRO A 181 -11.68 12.60 -11.48
N VAL A 182 -12.01 11.59 -12.26
CA VAL A 182 -11.21 11.15 -13.41
C VAL A 182 -12.05 11.12 -14.66
N ARG A 183 -11.42 11.40 -15.80
CA ARG A 183 -11.96 11.19 -17.13
C ARG A 183 -11.16 10.11 -17.82
N PHE A 184 -11.83 9.25 -18.53
CA PHE A 184 -11.19 8.21 -19.35
C PHE A 184 -12.03 7.94 -20.59
N ARG A 185 -11.42 7.34 -21.60
CA ARG A 185 -12.15 6.73 -22.73
C ARG A 185 -12.24 5.23 -22.48
N PRO A 186 -13.38 4.57 -22.76
CA PRO A 186 -13.42 3.12 -22.80
C PRO A 186 -12.43 2.60 -23.86
N ALA A 187 -11.60 1.64 -23.51
CA ALA A 187 -10.78 0.96 -24.49
C ALA A 187 -11.68 0.10 -25.38
N VAL A 188 -11.42 0.12 -26.69
CA VAL A 188 -12.08 -0.81 -27.60
C VAL A 188 -11.61 -2.21 -27.24
N MET A 189 -12.48 -2.99 -26.62
CA MET A 189 -12.18 -4.39 -26.32
C MET A 189 -11.83 -5.08 -27.64
N ARG A 190 -10.59 -5.52 -27.79
CA ARG A 190 -10.26 -6.51 -28.80
C ARG A 190 -11.08 -7.73 -28.45
N SER A 191 -12.05 -8.07 -29.30
CA SER A 191 -12.77 -9.32 -29.19
C SER A 191 -11.72 -10.43 -29.05
N ALA A 192 -11.73 -11.13 -27.91
CA ALA A 192 -10.97 -12.36 -27.78
C ALA A 192 -11.37 -13.20 -29.01
N GLY A 193 -10.42 -13.42 -29.92
CA GLY A 193 -10.67 -14.23 -31.09
C GLY A 193 -11.31 -15.51 -30.62
N ALA A 194 -12.49 -15.82 -31.17
CA ALA A 194 -13.12 -17.09 -30.94
C ALA A 194 -12.06 -18.16 -31.23
N ALA A 195 -11.63 -18.87 -30.19
CA ALA A 195 -10.87 -20.09 -30.37
C ALA A 195 -11.77 -20.98 -31.21
N ALA A 196 -11.41 -21.13 -32.49
CA ALA A 196 -12.05 -22.11 -33.35
C ALA A 196 -11.82 -23.48 -32.70
N CYS A 197 -12.93 -24.18 -32.42
CA CYS A 197 -12.93 -25.60 -32.10
C CYS A 197 -12.28 -26.43 -33.21
#